data_5cf31caae9a74291806e93774e9245a9
#
_entry.id   5cf31caae9a74291806e93774e9245a9
#
_cell.length_a   1.000
_cell.length_b   1.000
_cell.length_c   1.000
_cell.angle_alpha   90.00
_cell.angle_beta   90.00
_cell.angle_gamma   90.00
#
_symmetry.space_group_name_H-M   'P 1'
#
loop_
_entity.id
_entity.type
_entity.pdbx_description
1 polymer ?
#
loop_
_entity_poly.entity_id
_entity_poly.type
_entity_poly.pdbx_seq_one_letter_code
_entity_poly.pdbx_strand_id
1 'polypeptide(L)'
;AAGLLTVEGELFSNTRESDHFLVRGKAAYQGGQHERLLPRWLGVLKTAETIRTCVPQAKIDFLAMPKDQMESFYRTQHIAATASARNLVTRYDFSSYHRLLDVAGGSGALALVVTEACPHLRATVVDLPTVTPLTQRYVAEASAAHRVQVMTADVVNGPLTGSFDVAVMRSFIQVLSSDQARRAIRNVGQVIQPGGAVYILGSVLDNSRLSPPEIAVQNLNFLNIYDEGQAYTEQEHRDWLAEAGFVDFKRVILPD
;
A
#
# COMPACT_ATOMS: atom_id res chain seq x y z
N ALA A 1 9.71 2.26 -29.76
CA ALA A 1 9.68 3.36 -28.83
C ALA A 1 8.62 3.13 -27.76
N ALA A 2 8.74 3.81 -26.61
CA ALA A 2 7.91 3.58 -25.41
C ALA A 2 6.44 4.09 -25.52
N GLY A 3 5.98 4.52 -26.70
CA GLY A 3 4.61 5.01 -26.91
C GLY A 3 4.30 6.34 -26.18
N LEU A 4 5.32 7.09 -25.79
CA LEU A 4 5.15 8.33 -25.04
C LEU A 4 5.00 9.57 -25.94
N LEU A 5 5.42 9.49 -27.18
CA LEU A 5 5.34 10.57 -28.16
C LEU A 5 4.75 10.07 -29.48
N THR A 6 4.01 10.93 -30.13
CA THR A 6 3.66 10.82 -31.56
C THR A 6 4.59 11.69 -32.39
N VAL A 7 4.86 11.31 -33.63
CA VAL A 7 5.74 12.03 -34.53
C VAL A 7 5.01 12.21 -35.87
N GLU A 8 4.92 13.46 -36.31
CA GLU A 8 4.37 13.83 -37.62
C GLU A 8 5.40 14.72 -38.33
N GLY A 9 6.12 14.15 -39.31
CA GLY A 9 7.27 14.81 -39.92
C GLY A 9 8.37 15.04 -38.90
N GLU A 10 8.75 16.31 -38.66
CA GLU A 10 9.75 16.74 -37.66
C GLU A 10 9.10 17.18 -36.32
N LEU A 11 7.77 17.12 -36.21
CA LEU A 11 7.04 17.55 -35.01
C LEU A 11 6.82 16.40 -34.07
N PHE A 12 7.10 16.64 -32.78
CA PHE A 12 6.85 15.71 -31.68
C PHE A 12 5.71 16.24 -30.82
N SER A 13 4.76 15.37 -30.54
CA SER A 13 3.62 15.66 -29.64
C SER A 13 3.50 14.60 -28.58
N ASN A 14 3.01 15.00 -27.39
CA ASN A 14 2.70 14.05 -26.34
C ASN A 14 1.56 13.13 -26.76
N THR A 15 1.65 11.85 -26.42
CA THR A 15 0.46 10.99 -26.41
C THR A 15 -0.49 11.44 -25.32
N ARG A 16 -1.73 10.95 -25.33
CA ARG A 16 -2.73 11.25 -24.29
C ARG A 16 -2.23 10.88 -22.89
N GLU A 17 -1.56 9.73 -22.78
CA GLU A 17 -0.96 9.24 -21.54
C GLU A 17 0.18 10.18 -21.08
N SER A 18 1.07 10.55 -21.98
CA SER A 18 2.16 11.46 -21.65
C SER A 18 1.66 12.85 -21.24
N ASP A 19 0.66 13.36 -21.94
CA ASP A 19 0.04 14.65 -21.59
C ASP A 19 -0.61 14.56 -20.19
N HIS A 20 -1.26 13.45 -19.86
CA HIS A 20 -1.94 13.27 -18.58
C HIS A 20 -0.98 13.08 -17.42
N PHE A 21 0.05 12.23 -17.58
CA PHE A 21 0.90 11.78 -16.48
C PHE A 21 2.28 12.46 -16.42
N LEU A 22 2.80 13.04 -17.52
CA LEU A 22 4.17 13.54 -17.57
C LEU A 22 4.28 15.05 -17.74
N VAL A 23 3.19 15.76 -17.93
CA VAL A 23 3.19 17.24 -18.03
C VAL A 23 3.04 17.84 -16.63
N ARG A 24 4.00 18.69 -16.23
CA ARG A 24 3.96 19.43 -14.96
C ARG A 24 2.68 20.26 -14.85
N GLY A 25 2.13 20.32 -13.65
CA GLY A 25 0.90 21.07 -13.35
C GLY A 25 -0.39 20.30 -13.61
N LYS A 26 -0.35 19.12 -14.22
CA LYS A 26 -1.51 18.23 -14.31
C LYS A 26 -1.76 17.53 -12.98
N ALA A 27 -3.03 17.31 -12.62
CA ALA A 27 -3.43 16.68 -11.35
C ALA A 27 -2.85 15.26 -11.17
N ALA A 28 -2.66 14.52 -12.27
CA ALA A 28 -2.10 13.19 -12.27
C ALA A 28 -0.58 13.13 -12.57
N TYR A 29 0.12 14.28 -12.50
CA TYR A 29 1.54 14.36 -12.82
C TYR A 29 2.40 13.41 -11.98
N GLN A 30 3.12 12.53 -12.64
CA GLN A 30 4.00 11.52 -12.02
C GLN A 30 5.49 11.73 -12.29
N GLY A 31 5.86 12.77 -13.06
CA GLY A 31 7.25 13.01 -13.45
C GLY A 31 8.21 13.29 -12.29
N GLY A 32 7.71 13.66 -11.09
CA GLY A 32 8.52 13.79 -9.87
C GLY A 32 8.92 12.45 -9.23
N GLN A 33 8.41 11.32 -9.74
CA GLN A 33 8.77 10.01 -9.19
C GLN A 33 10.25 9.65 -9.37
N HIS A 34 10.92 10.21 -10.39
CA HIS A 34 12.35 9.95 -10.62
C HIS A 34 13.22 10.36 -9.42
N GLU A 35 12.89 11.46 -8.72
CA GLU A 35 13.61 11.90 -7.52
C GLU A 35 13.49 10.85 -6.38
N ARG A 36 12.34 10.21 -6.27
CA ARG A 36 12.10 9.13 -5.31
C ARG A 36 12.74 7.81 -5.75
N LEU A 37 12.82 7.57 -7.05
CA LEU A 37 13.38 6.33 -7.59
C LEU A 37 14.90 6.32 -7.57
N LEU A 38 15.55 7.49 -7.62
CA LEU A 38 17.01 7.58 -7.65
C LEU A 38 17.70 6.85 -6.48
N PRO A 39 17.31 7.05 -5.20
CA PRO A 39 17.88 6.29 -4.08
C PRO A 39 17.67 4.77 -4.24
N ARG A 40 16.52 4.34 -4.79
CA ARG A 40 16.24 2.94 -5.08
C ARG A 40 17.16 2.38 -6.17
N TRP A 41 17.40 3.14 -7.24
CA TRP A 41 18.36 2.77 -8.28
C TRP A 41 19.78 2.56 -7.71
N LEU A 42 20.22 3.48 -6.88
CA LEU A 42 21.53 3.37 -6.20
C LEU A 42 21.57 2.15 -5.27
N GLY A 43 20.46 1.82 -4.59
CA GLY A 43 20.33 0.60 -3.80
C GLY A 43 20.37 -0.67 -4.67
N VAL A 44 19.67 -0.68 -5.80
CA VAL A 44 19.66 -1.83 -6.72
C VAL A 44 21.06 -2.12 -7.27
N LEU A 45 21.88 -1.10 -7.55
CA LEU A 45 23.27 -1.29 -7.95
C LEU A 45 24.13 -1.99 -6.88
N LYS A 46 23.69 -1.98 -5.61
CA LYS A 46 24.35 -2.62 -4.48
C LYS A 46 23.69 -3.96 -4.07
N THR A 47 22.80 -4.50 -4.89
CA THR A 47 22.09 -5.77 -4.55
C THR A 47 23.06 -6.92 -4.22
N ALA A 48 24.19 -7.03 -4.94
CA ALA A 48 25.19 -8.04 -4.65
C ALA A 48 25.81 -7.86 -3.25
N GLU A 49 25.97 -6.63 -2.77
CA GLU A 49 26.43 -6.33 -1.43
C GLU A 49 25.37 -6.67 -0.38
N THR A 50 24.12 -6.28 -0.63
CA THR A 50 22.98 -6.66 0.21
C THR A 50 22.91 -8.18 0.40
N ILE A 51 23.01 -8.95 -0.69
CA ILE A 51 22.98 -10.42 -0.64
C ILE A 51 24.17 -10.96 0.18
N ARG A 52 25.37 -10.39 0.02
CA ARG A 52 26.57 -10.84 0.72
C ARG A 52 26.54 -10.53 2.21
N THR A 53 25.99 -9.39 2.60
CA THR A 53 26.03 -8.88 3.97
C THR A 53 24.74 -9.09 4.73
N CYS A 54 23.64 -9.41 4.05
CA CYS A 54 22.26 -9.42 4.59
C CYS A 54 21.85 -8.07 5.19
N VAL A 55 22.45 -6.96 4.72
CA VAL A 55 22.13 -5.59 5.19
C VAL A 55 21.56 -4.78 4.03
N PRO A 56 20.35 -4.22 4.17
CA PRO A 56 19.74 -3.35 3.16
C PRO A 56 20.61 -2.12 2.85
N GLN A 57 20.90 -1.88 1.56
CA GLN A 57 21.76 -0.77 1.14
C GLN A 57 21.00 0.54 0.84
N ALA A 58 19.66 0.50 0.85
CA ALA A 58 18.78 1.66 0.66
C ALA A 58 17.58 1.59 1.62
N LYS A 59 17.86 1.30 2.88
CA LYS A 59 16.85 1.06 3.93
C LYS A 59 15.85 2.22 4.02
N ILE A 60 14.57 1.86 4.10
CA ILE A 60 13.48 2.77 4.43
C ILE A 60 13.16 2.58 5.92
N ASP A 61 13.41 3.62 6.71
CA ASP A 61 13.03 3.66 8.11
C ASP A 61 11.86 4.64 8.31
N PHE A 62 10.66 4.10 8.42
CA PHE A 62 9.44 4.90 8.58
C PHE A 62 9.36 5.62 9.95
N LEU A 63 10.09 5.15 10.95
CA LEU A 63 10.11 5.80 12.28
C LEU A 63 11.08 6.97 12.33
N ALA A 64 12.19 6.87 11.60
CA ALA A 64 13.25 7.88 11.56
C ALA A 64 13.22 8.75 10.29
N MET A 65 12.24 8.56 9.39
CA MET A 65 12.15 9.30 8.14
C MET A 65 11.92 10.80 8.38
N PRO A 66 12.76 11.70 7.82
CA PRO A 66 12.54 13.13 7.89
C PRO A 66 11.18 13.54 7.31
N LYS A 67 10.57 14.58 7.87
CA LYS A 67 9.21 15.02 7.51
C LYS A 67 9.04 15.33 6.03
N ASP A 68 9.99 16.00 5.41
CA ASP A 68 9.98 16.34 3.99
C ASP A 68 10.05 15.10 3.09
N GLN A 69 10.86 14.12 3.46
CA GLN A 69 10.94 12.84 2.77
C GLN A 69 9.65 12.05 2.93
N MET A 70 9.07 12.04 4.13
CA MET A 70 7.77 11.40 4.39
C MET A 70 6.67 12.04 3.54
N GLU A 71 6.60 13.36 3.47
CA GLU A 71 5.64 14.06 2.63
C GLU A 71 5.80 13.73 1.14
N SER A 72 7.03 13.70 0.65
CA SER A 72 7.32 13.31 -0.73
C SER A 72 6.96 11.85 -1.01
N PHE A 73 7.27 10.94 -0.08
CA PHE A 73 6.91 9.53 -0.17
C PHE A 73 5.40 9.32 -0.23
N TYR A 74 4.66 9.88 0.72
CA TYR A 74 3.21 9.67 0.80
C TYR A 74 2.43 10.41 -0.28
N ARG A 75 2.92 11.52 -0.83
CA ARG A 75 2.32 12.16 -2.01
C ARG A 75 2.24 11.21 -3.21
N THR A 76 3.30 10.43 -3.44
CA THR A 76 3.31 9.43 -4.51
C THR A 76 2.46 8.21 -4.16
N GLN A 77 2.53 7.76 -2.89
CA GLN A 77 1.71 6.63 -2.44
C GLN A 77 0.22 6.96 -2.45
N HIS A 78 -0.16 8.22 -2.21
CA HIS A 78 -1.54 8.67 -2.26
C HIS A 78 -2.18 8.42 -3.65
N ILE A 79 -1.46 8.75 -4.72
CA ILE A 79 -1.93 8.53 -6.10
C ILE A 79 -2.14 7.03 -6.36
N ALA A 80 -1.15 6.21 -6.01
CA ALA A 80 -1.23 4.76 -6.19
C ALA A 80 -2.32 4.12 -5.32
N ALA A 81 -2.47 4.58 -4.07
CA ALA A 81 -3.51 4.09 -3.17
C ALA A 81 -4.92 4.48 -3.66
N THR A 82 -5.08 5.69 -4.21
CA THR A 82 -6.33 6.14 -4.83
C THR A 82 -6.73 5.24 -6.00
N ALA A 83 -5.78 4.90 -6.88
CA ALA A 83 -6.03 4.00 -8.01
C ALA A 83 -6.40 2.59 -7.53
N SER A 84 -5.65 2.05 -6.55
CA SER A 84 -5.96 0.75 -5.94
C SER A 84 -7.34 0.71 -5.29
N ALA A 85 -7.72 1.77 -4.58
CA ALA A 85 -9.02 1.87 -3.92
C ALA A 85 -10.18 1.93 -4.93
N ARG A 86 -10.03 2.67 -6.03
CA ARG A 86 -11.02 2.69 -7.12
C ARG A 86 -11.19 1.31 -7.75
N ASN A 87 -10.10 0.61 -8.02
CA ASN A 87 -10.14 -0.76 -8.52
C ASN A 87 -10.85 -1.69 -7.52
N LEU A 88 -10.59 -1.53 -6.22
CA LEU A 88 -11.19 -2.35 -5.18
C LEU A 88 -12.73 -2.18 -5.15
N VAL A 89 -13.23 -0.94 -5.07
CA VAL A 89 -14.69 -0.68 -5.00
C VAL A 89 -15.43 -0.96 -6.31
N THR A 90 -14.72 -1.01 -7.44
CA THR A 90 -15.32 -1.39 -8.71
C THR A 90 -15.49 -2.92 -8.81
N ARG A 91 -14.62 -3.69 -8.16
CA ARG A 91 -14.59 -5.15 -8.26
C ARG A 91 -15.31 -5.86 -7.14
N TYR A 92 -15.41 -5.24 -5.99
CA TYR A 92 -16.00 -5.82 -4.78
C TYR A 92 -17.10 -4.93 -4.26
N ASP A 93 -18.19 -5.56 -3.83
CA ASP A 93 -19.31 -4.87 -3.24
C ASP A 93 -19.01 -4.53 -1.78
N PHE A 94 -18.96 -3.24 -1.46
CA PHE A 94 -18.80 -2.71 -0.11
C PHE A 94 -20.12 -2.25 0.50
N SER A 95 -21.25 -2.46 -0.15
CA SER A 95 -22.55 -1.95 0.30
C SER A 95 -23.03 -2.54 1.62
N SER A 96 -22.60 -3.76 1.96
CA SER A 96 -22.94 -4.43 3.20
C SER A 96 -22.08 -4.03 4.39
N TYR A 97 -20.94 -3.37 4.16
CA TYR A 97 -20.03 -2.96 5.23
C TYR A 97 -20.38 -1.56 5.75
N HIS A 98 -20.14 -1.36 7.05
CA HIS A 98 -20.43 -0.10 7.74
C HIS A 98 -19.19 0.51 8.39
N ARG A 99 -18.23 -0.32 8.80
CA ARG A 99 -17.04 0.11 9.55
C ARG A 99 -15.77 -0.49 8.97
N LEU A 100 -15.04 0.32 8.19
CA LEU A 100 -13.78 -0.04 7.56
C LEU A 100 -12.59 0.29 8.48
N LEU A 101 -11.64 -0.63 8.59
CA LEU A 101 -10.30 -0.40 9.10
C LEU A 101 -9.29 -0.35 7.93
N ASP A 102 -8.72 0.81 7.66
CA ASP A 102 -7.62 1.01 6.69
C ASP A 102 -6.29 0.88 7.43
N VAL A 103 -5.67 -0.28 7.31
CA VAL A 103 -4.52 -0.70 8.10
C VAL A 103 -3.22 -0.21 7.48
N ALA A 104 -2.41 0.53 8.26
CA ALA A 104 -1.22 1.23 7.79
C ALA A 104 -1.55 2.11 6.57
N GLY A 105 -2.68 2.82 6.67
CA GLY A 105 -3.32 3.48 5.53
C GLY A 105 -2.61 4.74 5.02
N GLY A 106 -1.51 5.16 5.66
CA GLY A 106 -0.66 6.26 5.20
C GLY A 106 -1.43 7.57 5.07
N SER A 107 -1.60 8.04 3.84
CA SER A 107 -2.36 9.25 3.56
C SER A 107 -3.88 9.11 3.72
N GLY A 108 -4.39 7.90 3.99
CA GLY A 108 -5.81 7.60 4.07
C GLY A 108 -6.53 7.57 2.72
N ALA A 109 -5.80 7.53 1.61
CA ALA A 109 -6.39 7.59 0.26
C ALA A 109 -7.42 6.47 0.02
N LEU A 110 -7.17 5.27 0.54
CA LEU A 110 -8.09 4.15 0.41
C LEU A 110 -9.39 4.44 1.18
N ALA A 111 -9.29 4.84 2.44
CA ALA A 111 -10.45 5.20 3.27
C ALA A 111 -11.26 6.34 2.64
N LEU A 112 -10.60 7.36 2.07
CA LEU A 112 -11.25 8.50 1.40
C LEU A 112 -12.07 8.03 0.20
N VAL A 113 -11.49 7.21 -0.69
CA VAL A 113 -12.17 6.70 -1.90
C VAL A 113 -13.32 5.77 -1.54
N VAL A 114 -13.10 4.82 -0.61
CA VAL A 114 -14.14 3.86 -0.24
C VAL A 114 -15.33 4.56 0.42
N THR A 115 -15.09 5.53 1.31
CA THR A 115 -16.18 6.27 1.97
C THR A 115 -16.87 7.29 1.06
N GLU A 116 -16.23 7.70 -0.03
CA GLU A 116 -16.87 8.50 -1.09
C GLU A 116 -17.80 7.62 -1.95
N ALA A 117 -17.34 6.44 -2.33
CA ALA A 117 -18.12 5.48 -3.11
C ALA A 117 -19.28 4.87 -2.31
N CYS A 118 -19.11 4.70 -0.98
CA CYS A 118 -20.09 4.13 -0.06
C CYS A 118 -20.39 5.09 1.09
N PRO A 119 -21.28 6.08 0.91
CA PRO A 119 -21.50 7.18 1.88
C PRO A 119 -22.01 6.76 3.28
N HIS A 120 -22.62 5.58 3.39
CA HIS A 120 -23.04 4.99 4.67
C HIS A 120 -21.88 4.43 5.50
N LEU A 121 -20.74 4.12 4.86
CA LEU A 121 -19.57 3.50 5.48
C LEU A 121 -18.76 4.57 6.24
N ARG A 122 -18.26 4.21 7.41
CA ARG A 122 -17.30 4.99 8.20
C ARG A 122 -15.97 4.27 8.22
N ALA A 123 -14.89 5.00 8.02
CA ALA A 123 -13.55 4.43 8.01
C ALA A 123 -12.71 4.91 9.20
N THR A 124 -11.85 4.05 9.69
CA THR A 124 -10.76 4.39 10.60
C THR A 124 -9.45 4.05 9.92
N VAL A 125 -8.60 5.04 9.71
CA VAL A 125 -7.22 4.83 9.23
C VAL A 125 -6.34 4.64 10.45
N VAL A 126 -5.66 3.51 10.55
CA VAL A 126 -4.69 3.26 11.63
C VAL A 126 -3.27 3.28 11.05
N ASP A 127 -2.38 4.04 11.71
CA ASP A 127 -0.97 4.12 11.33
C ASP A 127 -0.09 4.55 12.52
N LEU A 128 1.22 4.55 12.31
CA LEU A 128 2.23 4.94 13.31
C LEU A 128 2.11 6.43 13.69
N PRO A 129 2.55 6.81 14.89
CA PRO A 129 2.49 8.21 15.36
C PRO A 129 3.27 9.18 14.48
N THR A 130 4.28 8.73 13.75
CA THR A 130 5.02 9.53 12.78
C THR A 130 4.21 9.83 11.50
N VAL A 131 3.23 9.00 11.16
CA VAL A 131 2.44 9.08 9.93
C VAL A 131 1.09 9.75 10.16
N THR A 132 0.43 9.51 11.28
CA THR A 132 -0.95 9.98 11.53
C THR A 132 -1.15 11.50 11.43
N PRO A 133 -0.19 12.39 11.74
CA PRO A 133 -0.37 13.82 11.47
C PRO A 133 -0.53 14.15 9.98
N LEU A 134 0.18 13.42 9.12
CA LEU A 134 0.02 13.53 7.67
C LEU A 134 -1.35 13.00 7.22
N THR A 135 -1.79 11.87 7.74
CA THR A 135 -3.13 11.31 7.48
C THR A 135 -4.23 12.31 7.82
N GLN A 136 -4.15 12.93 9.01
CA GLN A 136 -5.10 13.94 9.47
C GLN A 136 -5.19 15.13 8.51
N ARG A 137 -4.04 15.59 7.98
CA ARG A 137 -4.00 16.66 6.98
C ARG A 137 -4.74 16.27 5.71
N TYR A 138 -4.48 15.11 5.12
CA TYR A 138 -5.18 14.64 3.91
C TYR A 138 -6.69 14.49 4.13
N VAL A 139 -7.11 13.96 5.29
CA VAL A 139 -8.52 13.83 5.66
C VAL A 139 -9.20 15.21 5.78
N ALA A 140 -8.50 16.20 6.36
CA ALA A 140 -8.99 17.57 6.48
C ALA A 140 -9.09 18.27 5.12
N GLU A 141 -8.05 18.17 4.28
CA GLU A 141 -8.03 18.71 2.91
C GLU A 141 -9.17 18.14 2.06
N ALA A 142 -9.51 16.86 2.24
CA ALA A 142 -10.64 16.22 1.59
C ALA A 142 -12.01 16.53 2.24
N SER A 143 -12.06 17.36 3.30
CA SER A 143 -13.27 17.63 4.10
C SER A 143 -13.97 16.35 4.59
N ALA A 144 -13.22 15.28 4.87
CA ALA A 144 -13.74 13.95 5.14
C ALA A 144 -13.76 13.55 6.63
N ALA A 145 -13.43 14.47 7.55
CA ALA A 145 -13.36 14.19 9.00
C ALA A 145 -14.68 13.67 9.61
N HIS A 146 -15.81 13.91 8.95
CA HIS A 146 -17.11 13.41 9.37
C HIS A 146 -17.34 11.92 9.05
N ARG A 147 -16.52 11.32 8.18
CA ARG A 147 -16.64 9.92 7.74
C ARG A 147 -15.34 9.10 7.87
N VAL A 148 -14.19 9.77 8.02
CA VAL A 148 -12.86 9.13 8.16
C VAL A 148 -12.22 9.61 9.46
N GLN A 149 -11.96 8.68 10.37
CA GLN A 149 -11.24 8.90 11.61
C GLN A 149 -9.80 8.43 11.47
N VAL A 150 -8.90 8.97 12.31
CA VAL A 150 -7.48 8.58 12.34
C VAL A 150 -7.17 8.03 13.73
N MET A 151 -6.63 6.81 13.76
CA MET A 151 -6.16 6.12 14.96
C MET A 151 -4.65 6.02 14.92
N THR A 152 -3.99 6.41 16.00
CA THR A 152 -2.54 6.20 16.16
C THR A 152 -2.31 4.90 16.91
N ALA A 153 -1.73 3.89 16.25
CA ALA A 153 -1.35 2.64 16.87
C ALA A 153 -0.26 1.92 16.05
N ASP A 154 0.54 1.11 16.74
CA ASP A 154 1.41 0.12 16.09
C ASP A 154 0.63 -1.18 15.91
N VAL A 155 0.25 -1.48 14.68
CA VAL A 155 -0.55 -2.66 14.34
C VAL A 155 0.17 -3.97 14.66
N VAL A 156 1.51 -3.95 14.66
CA VAL A 156 2.34 -5.14 14.93
C VAL A 156 2.44 -5.43 16.44
N ASN A 157 2.65 -4.40 17.26
CA ASN A 157 3.07 -4.58 18.66
C ASN A 157 2.00 -4.18 19.69
N GLY A 158 0.93 -3.53 19.26
CA GLY A 158 -0.11 -3.07 20.19
C GLY A 158 -1.46 -3.72 19.92
N PRO A 159 -2.33 -3.76 20.93
CA PRO A 159 -3.71 -4.09 20.69
C PRO A 159 -4.36 -2.97 19.88
N LEU A 160 -5.17 -3.35 18.89
CA LEU A 160 -6.07 -2.43 18.22
C LEU A 160 -7.35 -2.27 19.04
N THR A 161 -8.03 -1.15 18.89
CA THR A 161 -9.30 -0.88 19.55
C THR A 161 -10.40 -0.65 18.52
N GLY A 162 -11.62 -0.87 18.93
CA GLY A 162 -12.79 -0.72 18.06
C GLY A 162 -13.35 -2.06 17.60
N SER A 163 -14.28 -1.98 16.66
CA SER A 163 -14.94 -3.16 16.08
C SER A 163 -15.31 -2.81 14.65
N PHE A 164 -14.88 -3.62 13.70
CA PHE A 164 -14.98 -3.36 12.27
C PHE A 164 -15.60 -4.56 11.56
N ASP A 165 -16.26 -4.33 10.44
CA ASP A 165 -16.82 -5.40 9.61
C ASP A 165 -15.96 -5.67 8.36
N VAL A 166 -15.03 -4.74 8.03
CA VAL A 166 -14.06 -4.95 6.97
C VAL A 166 -12.72 -4.28 7.32
N ALA A 167 -11.61 -4.94 6.97
CA ALA A 167 -10.28 -4.32 7.00
C ALA A 167 -9.62 -4.41 5.63
N VAL A 168 -8.79 -3.43 5.31
CA VAL A 168 -7.93 -3.45 4.12
C VAL A 168 -6.49 -3.18 4.54
N MET A 169 -5.57 -4.05 4.09
CA MET A 169 -4.13 -3.94 4.24
C MET A 169 -3.51 -3.73 2.85
N ARG A 170 -3.13 -2.51 2.52
CA ARG A 170 -2.52 -2.21 1.23
C ARG A 170 -1.03 -1.97 1.35
N SER A 171 -0.23 -2.76 0.62
CA SER A 171 1.25 -2.64 0.60
C SER A 171 1.89 -2.65 1.99
N PHE A 172 1.28 -3.36 2.93
CA PHE A 172 1.69 -3.40 4.33
C PHE A 172 2.44 -4.69 4.69
N ILE A 173 1.91 -5.84 4.32
CA ILE A 173 2.47 -7.15 4.73
C ILE A 173 3.92 -7.31 4.24
N GLN A 174 4.25 -6.86 3.04
CA GLN A 174 5.59 -7.00 2.46
C GLN A 174 6.68 -6.12 3.12
N VAL A 175 6.32 -5.16 4.00
CA VAL A 175 7.32 -4.37 4.74
C VAL A 175 7.71 -5.01 6.06
N LEU A 176 7.02 -6.06 6.48
CA LEU A 176 7.14 -6.73 7.76
C LEU A 176 7.94 -8.03 7.62
N SER A 177 8.60 -8.46 8.72
CA SER A 177 9.05 -9.85 8.82
C SER A 177 7.86 -10.81 8.90
N SER A 178 8.09 -12.10 8.69
CA SER A 178 7.06 -13.14 8.81
C SER A 178 6.34 -13.10 10.17
N ASP A 179 7.11 -12.99 11.25
CA ASP A 179 6.56 -12.91 12.61
C ASP A 179 5.77 -11.62 12.85
N GLN A 180 6.22 -10.50 12.31
CA GLN A 180 5.50 -9.23 12.38
C GLN A 180 4.19 -9.28 11.58
N ALA A 181 4.23 -9.83 10.36
CA ALA A 181 3.03 -10.01 9.53
C ALA A 181 1.98 -10.87 10.21
N ARG A 182 2.40 -12.00 10.80
CA ARG A 182 1.54 -12.89 11.58
C ARG A 182 0.90 -12.18 12.78
N ARG A 183 1.69 -11.38 13.55
CA ARG A 183 1.16 -10.59 14.67
C ARG A 183 0.17 -9.52 14.20
N ALA A 184 0.53 -8.78 13.15
CA ALA A 184 -0.34 -7.73 12.61
C ALA A 184 -1.70 -8.29 12.13
N ILE A 185 -1.69 -9.39 11.38
CA ILE A 185 -2.92 -10.06 10.92
C ILE A 185 -3.75 -10.54 12.11
N ARG A 186 -3.12 -11.11 13.15
CA ARG A 186 -3.82 -11.52 14.38
C ARG A 186 -4.45 -10.33 15.09
N ASN A 187 -3.72 -9.22 15.27
CA ASN A 187 -4.23 -8.03 15.93
C ASN A 187 -5.42 -7.41 15.17
N VAL A 188 -5.37 -7.43 13.85
CA VAL A 188 -6.52 -7.02 13.00
C VAL A 188 -7.68 -7.98 13.16
N GLY A 189 -7.44 -9.29 13.15
CA GLY A 189 -8.48 -10.30 13.35
C GLY A 189 -9.26 -10.11 14.65
N GLN A 190 -8.60 -9.66 15.72
CA GLN A 190 -9.26 -9.42 17.02
C GLN A 190 -10.29 -8.28 17.02
N VAL A 191 -10.20 -7.35 16.07
CA VAL A 191 -11.13 -6.22 15.96
C VAL A 191 -12.12 -6.35 14.80
N ILE A 192 -12.02 -7.43 14.01
CA ILE A 192 -13.01 -7.76 12.97
C ILE A 192 -14.16 -8.57 13.58
N GLN A 193 -15.37 -8.14 13.30
CA GLN A 193 -16.58 -8.84 13.74
C GLN A 193 -16.72 -10.21 13.07
N PRO A 194 -17.37 -11.18 13.73
CA PRO A 194 -17.75 -12.44 13.08
C PRO A 194 -18.52 -12.20 11.78
N GLY A 195 -18.09 -12.85 10.69
CA GLY A 195 -18.63 -12.65 9.35
C GLY A 195 -18.04 -11.47 8.58
N GLY A 196 -17.13 -10.71 9.19
CA GLY A 196 -16.40 -9.62 8.54
C GLY A 196 -15.31 -10.13 7.59
N ALA A 197 -14.73 -9.21 6.81
CA ALA A 197 -13.76 -9.55 5.78
C ALA A 197 -12.42 -8.79 5.93
N VAL A 198 -11.35 -9.40 5.41
CA VAL A 198 -10.05 -8.74 5.27
C VAL A 198 -9.59 -8.81 3.83
N TYR A 199 -9.23 -7.66 3.27
CA TYR A 199 -8.61 -7.55 1.95
C TYR A 199 -7.12 -7.24 2.12
N ILE A 200 -6.26 -8.06 1.54
CA ILE A 200 -4.82 -7.82 1.48
C ILE A 200 -4.45 -7.50 0.04
N LEU A 201 -4.00 -6.26 -0.22
CA LEU A 201 -3.55 -5.79 -1.52
C LEU A 201 -2.03 -5.61 -1.49
N GLY A 202 -1.32 -6.44 -2.22
CA GLY A 202 0.14 -6.39 -2.22
C GLY A 202 0.79 -7.42 -3.13
N SER A 203 2.09 -7.55 -2.97
CA SER A 203 2.92 -8.47 -3.74
C SER A 203 2.82 -9.87 -3.13
N VAL A 204 2.05 -10.76 -3.77
CA VAL A 204 1.85 -12.15 -3.32
C VAL A 204 2.45 -13.10 -4.34
N LEU A 205 3.37 -13.95 -3.90
CA LEU A 205 3.96 -15.01 -4.70
C LEU A 205 3.08 -16.27 -4.70
N ASP A 206 3.23 -17.10 -5.72
CA ASP A 206 2.79 -18.49 -5.62
C ASP A 206 3.69 -19.28 -4.64
N ASN A 207 3.33 -20.51 -4.35
CA ASN A 207 4.05 -21.33 -3.38
C ASN A 207 5.42 -21.80 -3.87
N SER A 208 5.71 -21.67 -5.17
CA SER A 208 7.05 -21.91 -5.73
C SER A 208 8.02 -20.75 -5.50
N ARG A 209 7.52 -19.56 -5.14
CA ARG A 209 8.22 -18.27 -5.03
C ARG A 209 8.77 -17.73 -6.36
N LEU A 210 8.37 -18.31 -7.49
CA LEU A 210 8.87 -17.96 -8.81
C LEU A 210 7.85 -17.16 -9.65
N SER A 211 6.61 -17.15 -9.24
CA SER A 211 5.51 -16.52 -9.98
C SER A 211 4.63 -15.65 -9.05
N PRO A 212 4.07 -14.55 -9.54
CA PRO A 212 4.34 -13.94 -10.85
C PRO A 212 5.79 -13.45 -10.96
N PRO A 213 6.43 -13.51 -12.16
CA PRO A 213 7.85 -13.14 -12.33
C PRO A 213 8.16 -11.72 -11.91
N GLU A 214 7.26 -10.77 -12.18
CA GLU A 214 7.40 -9.36 -11.78
C GLU A 214 7.46 -9.20 -10.26
N ILE A 215 6.70 -10.00 -9.51
CA ILE A 215 6.73 -10.00 -8.04
C ILE A 215 8.04 -10.65 -7.53
N ALA A 216 8.48 -11.72 -8.16
CA ALA A 216 9.76 -12.35 -7.81
C ALA A 216 10.94 -11.38 -8.03
N VAL A 217 10.93 -10.61 -9.14
CA VAL A 217 11.93 -9.55 -9.39
C VAL A 217 11.77 -8.40 -8.38
N GLN A 218 10.54 -7.98 -8.07
CA GLN A 218 10.30 -6.93 -7.08
C GLN A 218 10.80 -7.32 -5.69
N ASN A 219 10.79 -8.60 -5.36
CA ASN A 219 11.31 -9.11 -4.08
C ASN A 219 12.81 -8.79 -3.89
N LEU A 220 13.59 -8.70 -4.97
CA LEU A 220 14.99 -8.24 -4.91
C LEU A 220 15.09 -6.77 -4.47
N ASN A 221 14.10 -5.93 -4.79
CA ASN A 221 14.06 -4.57 -4.29
C ASN A 221 13.77 -4.54 -2.79
N PHE A 222 12.92 -5.43 -2.29
CA PHE A 222 12.61 -5.50 -0.85
C PHE A 222 13.84 -5.83 -0.02
N LEU A 223 14.74 -6.69 -0.50
CA LEU A 223 16.03 -6.96 0.14
C LEU A 223 16.87 -5.69 0.35
N ASN A 224 16.77 -4.71 -0.57
CA ASN A 224 17.55 -3.48 -0.49
C ASN A 224 16.93 -2.41 0.42
N ILE A 225 15.63 -2.50 0.71
CA ILE A 225 14.88 -1.42 1.35
C ILE A 225 14.26 -1.78 2.69
N TYR A 226 14.13 -3.07 3.01
CA TYR A 226 13.56 -3.54 4.28
C TYR A 226 14.56 -4.48 4.99
N ASP A 227 14.56 -4.46 6.32
CA ASP A 227 15.41 -5.36 7.10
C ASP A 227 15.01 -6.84 6.89
N GLU A 228 13.73 -7.13 6.97
CA GLU A 228 13.20 -8.50 6.89
C GLU A 228 11.97 -8.60 5.98
N GLY A 229 11.50 -7.48 5.42
CA GLY A 229 10.32 -7.45 4.55
C GLY A 229 10.57 -8.15 3.22
N GLN A 230 9.55 -8.84 2.74
CA GLN A 230 9.60 -9.60 1.47
C GLN A 230 8.21 -9.84 0.90
N ALA A 231 8.14 -10.28 -0.35
CA ALA A 231 6.91 -10.85 -0.89
C ALA A 231 6.71 -12.25 -0.32
N TYR A 232 5.56 -12.48 0.28
CA TYR A 232 5.17 -13.76 0.86
C TYR A 232 4.32 -14.56 -0.12
N THR A 233 4.28 -15.88 0.07
CA THR A 233 3.49 -16.78 -0.76
C THR A 233 2.02 -16.74 -0.38
N GLU A 234 1.17 -17.22 -1.28
CA GLU A 234 -0.25 -17.41 -1.01
C GLU A 234 -0.47 -18.30 0.23
N GLN A 235 0.33 -19.38 0.37
CA GLN A 235 0.20 -20.29 1.50
C GLN A 235 0.52 -19.60 2.83
N GLU A 236 1.59 -18.79 2.90
CA GLU A 236 1.93 -18.04 4.10
C GLU A 236 0.79 -17.08 4.51
N HIS A 237 0.18 -16.38 3.55
CA HIS A 237 -0.97 -15.52 3.86
C HIS A 237 -2.17 -16.34 4.37
N ARG A 238 -2.46 -17.49 3.76
CA ARG A 238 -3.55 -18.38 4.19
C ARG A 238 -3.35 -18.90 5.61
N ASP A 239 -2.12 -19.31 5.92
CA ASP A 239 -1.78 -19.82 7.25
C ASP A 239 -1.98 -18.75 8.33
N TRP A 240 -1.45 -17.54 8.11
CA TRP A 240 -1.63 -16.43 9.06
C TRP A 240 -3.07 -15.98 9.22
N LEU A 241 -3.83 -15.95 8.13
CA LEU A 241 -5.25 -15.61 8.16
C LEU A 241 -6.05 -16.70 8.89
N ALA A 242 -5.76 -17.98 8.64
CA ALA A 242 -6.42 -19.11 9.33
C ALA A 242 -6.14 -19.06 10.84
N GLU A 243 -4.89 -18.80 11.24
CA GLU A 243 -4.52 -18.62 12.65
C GLU A 243 -5.24 -17.44 13.32
N ALA A 244 -5.57 -16.40 12.56
CA ALA A 244 -6.34 -15.25 13.02
C ALA A 244 -7.86 -15.49 13.01
N GLY A 245 -8.32 -16.69 12.59
CA GLY A 245 -9.73 -17.11 12.60
C GLY A 245 -10.48 -16.80 11.30
N PHE A 246 -9.80 -16.38 10.24
CA PHE A 246 -10.44 -16.19 8.93
C PHE A 246 -10.59 -17.52 8.18
N VAL A 247 -11.62 -17.58 7.34
CA VAL A 247 -11.97 -18.71 6.47
C VAL A 247 -12.28 -18.19 5.06
N ASP A 248 -12.54 -19.08 4.11
CA ASP A 248 -12.99 -18.71 2.75
C ASP A 248 -12.00 -17.82 1.97
N PHE A 249 -10.74 -18.23 1.93
CA PHE A 249 -9.66 -17.50 1.25
C PHE A 249 -9.83 -17.49 -0.26
N LYS A 250 -9.72 -16.29 -0.87
CA LYS A 250 -9.74 -16.12 -2.31
C LYS A 250 -8.59 -15.22 -2.74
N ARG A 251 -7.73 -15.71 -3.65
CA ARG A 251 -6.73 -14.90 -4.34
C ARG A 251 -7.26 -14.43 -5.68
N VAL A 252 -7.04 -13.17 -5.98
CA VAL A 252 -7.35 -12.57 -7.28
C VAL A 252 -6.13 -11.79 -7.76
N ILE A 253 -5.69 -12.04 -8.99
CA ILE A 253 -4.66 -11.23 -9.64
C ILE A 253 -5.38 -10.05 -10.28
N LEU A 254 -5.00 -8.85 -9.87
CA LEU A 254 -5.52 -7.62 -10.46
C LEU A 254 -4.68 -7.31 -11.70
N PRO A 255 -5.29 -6.98 -12.85
CA PRO A 255 -4.54 -6.47 -13.98
C PRO A 255 -3.94 -5.11 -13.64
N ASP A 256 -2.78 -4.84 -14.21
CA ASP A 256 -2.05 -3.57 -14.12
C ASP A 256 -2.85 -2.39 -14.71
#